data_e1eb405f6f7f05aac570df50309c58fe
#
_entry.id   e1eb405f6f7f05aac570df50309c58fe
#
_cell.length_a   1.000
_cell.length_b   1.000
_cell.length_c   1.000
_cell.angle_alpha   90.00
_cell.angle_beta   90.00
_cell.angle_gamma   90.00
#
_symmetry.space_group_name_H-M   'P 1'
#
loop_
_entity.id
_entity.type
_entity.pdbx_description
1 polymer ?
#
loop_
_entity_poly.entity_id
_entity_poly.type
_entity_poly.pdbx_seq_one_letter_code
_entity_poly.pdbx_strand_id
1 'polypeptide(L)' 'MLKGTRSGVIHRIQPVSIHGQISLDVFWMDPDDPEQEIRHARVGGENAPRDLHTGDTVTLHFLMGMVTQITK' A
#
# COMPACT_ATOMS: atom_id res chain seq x y z
N MET A 1 9.57 13.39 -14.34
CA MET A 1 9.53 12.88 -12.97
C MET A 1 8.29 11.99 -12.76
N LEU A 2 8.50 10.82 -12.22
CA LEU A 2 7.45 9.83 -12.11
C LEU A 2 6.92 9.76 -10.68
N LYS A 3 6.18 10.78 -10.31
CA LYS A 3 5.45 10.87 -9.05
C LYS A 3 3.97 10.79 -9.34
N GLY A 4 3.22 10.16 -8.45
CA GLY A 4 1.79 10.13 -8.60
C GLY A 4 1.12 9.53 -7.40
N THR A 5 -0.20 9.63 -7.39
CA THR A 5 -1.04 9.03 -6.37
C THR A 5 -2.13 8.20 -7.04
N ARG A 6 -2.60 7.20 -6.32
CA ARG A 6 -3.67 6.33 -6.79
C ARG A 6 -4.51 5.87 -5.60
N SER A 7 -5.82 5.81 -5.79
CA SER A 7 -6.69 5.23 -4.78
C SER A 7 -6.58 3.71 -4.78
N GLY A 8 -6.64 3.11 -3.60
CA GLY A 8 -6.66 1.69 -3.46
C GLY A 8 -7.54 1.25 -2.32
N VAL A 9 -8.02 0.02 -2.39
CA VAL A 9 -8.76 -0.62 -1.31
C VAL A 9 -7.90 -1.72 -0.75
N ILE A 10 -7.67 -1.71 0.54
CA ILE A 10 -6.79 -2.68 1.19
C ILE A 10 -7.47 -4.05 1.22
N HIS A 11 -6.79 -5.03 0.64
CA HIS A 11 -7.26 -6.41 0.62
C HIS A 11 -6.63 -7.23 1.76
N ARG A 12 -5.33 -7.02 2.01
CA ARG A 12 -4.60 -7.77 3.03
C ARG A 12 -3.37 -6.99 3.45
N ILE A 13 -2.99 -7.13 4.72
CA ILE A 13 -1.78 -6.53 5.26
C ILE A 13 -1.01 -7.61 5.99
N GLN A 14 0.28 -7.72 5.72
CA GLN A 14 1.14 -8.69 6.38
C GLN A 14 2.41 -8.01 6.87
N PRO A 15 2.61 -7.88 8.19
CA PRO A 15 3.86 -7.35 8.71
C PRO A 15 5.02 -8.30 8.44
N VAL A 16 6.17 -7.73 8.09
CA VAL A 16 7.40 -8.48 7.83
C VAL A 16 8.53 -7.81 8.59
N SER A 17 9.26 -8.58 9.37
CA SER A 17 10.44 -8.08 10.07
C SER A 17 11.68 -8.39 9.24
N ILE A 18 12.43 -7.33 8.88
CA ILE A 18 13.65 -7.44 8.11
C ILE A 18 14.74 -6.69 8.86
N HIS A 19 15.76 -7.41 9.32
CA HIS A 19 16.89 -6.82 10.06
C HIS A 19 16.44 -5.94 11.24
N GLY A 20 15.42 -6.41 11.97
CA GLY A 20 14.91 -5.68 13.12
C GLY A 20 13.98 -4.53 12.82
N GLN A 21 13.68 -4.28 11.55
CA GLN A 21 12.74 -3.24 11.13
C GLN A 21 11.46 -3.88 10.61
N ILE A 22 10.33 -3.24 10.92
CA ILE A 22 9.03 -3.72 10.48
C ILE A 22 8.67 -3.04 9.15
N SER A 23 8.41 -3.87 8.14
CA SER A 23 7.82 -3.46 6.88
C SER A 23 6.44 -4.07 6.77
N LEU A 24 5.60 -3.53 5.90
CA LEU A 24 4.28 -4.06 5.63
C LEU A 24 4.19 -4.50 4.18
N ASP A 25 3.81 -5.74 3.98
CA ASP A 25 3.37 -6.21 2.66
C ASP A 25 1.89 -5.91 2.56
N VAL A 26 1.53 -5.01 1.65
CA VAL A 26 0.16 -4.55 1.48
C VAL A 26 -0.36 -5.06 0.16
N PHE A 27 -1.48 -5.76 0.22
CA PHE A 27 -2.17 -6.25 -0.97
C PHE A 27 -3.41 -5.38 -1.15
N TRP A 28 -3.56 -4.80 -2.33
CA TRP A 28 -4.59 -3.80 -2.57
C TRP A 28 -5.18 -3.96 -3.95
N MET A 29 -6.36 -3.37 -4.13
CA MET A 29 -7.07 -3.37 -5.40
C MET A 29 -7.35 -1.93 -5.81
N ASP A 30 -7.27 -1.67 -7.11
CA ASP A 30 -7.72 -0.42 -7.68
C ASP A 30 -9.24 -0.46 -7.77
N PRO A 31 -9.96 0.47 -7.13
CA PRO A 31 -11.43 0.44 -7.16
C PRO A 31 -12.00 0.65 -8.57
N ASP A 32 -11.21 1.22 -9.47
CA ASP A 32 -11.64 1.46 -10.86
C ASP A 32 -11.27 0.31 -11.80
N ASP A 33 -10.58 -0.71 -11.30
CA ASP A 33 -10.18 -1.85 -12.13
C ASP A 33 -11.35 -2.85 -12.21
N PRO A 34 -11.93 -3.04 -13.42
CA PRO A 34 -13.05 -3.98 -13.57
C PRO A 34 -12.66 -5.43 -13.29
N GLU A 35 -11.38 -5.77 -13.39
CA GLU A 35 -10.89 -7.12 -13.13
C GLU A 35 -10.57 -7.34 -11.65
N GLN A 36 -10.52 -6.29 -10.86
CA GLN A 36 -10.21 -6.33 -9.43
C GLN A 36 -8.93 -7.11 -9.13
N GLU A 37 -7.90 -6.83 -9.91
CA GLU A 37 -6.61 -7.47 -9.76
C GLU A 37 -5.97 -7.08 -8.43
N ILE A 38 -5.47 -8.10 -7.70
CA ILE A 38 -4.75 -7.87 -6.44
C ILE A 38 -3.33 -7.45 -6.77
N ARG A 39 -2.93 -6.31 -6.24
CA ARG A 39 -1.59 -5.77 -6.42
C ARG A 39 -0.87 -5.79 -5.09
N HIS A 40 0.44 -5.78 -5.14
CA HIS A 40 1.29 -5.89 -3.96
C HIS A 40 2.26 -4.72 -3.87
N ALA A 41 2.43 -4.20 -2.66
CA ALA A 41 3.45 -3.20 -2.38
C ALA A 41 4.06 -3.47 -1.02
N ARG A 42 5.35 -3.20 -0.87
CA ARG A 42 6.03 -3.25 0.41
C ARG A 42 6.42 -1.84 0.83
N VAL A 43 5.98 -1.44 2.01
CA VAL A 43 6.31 -0.12 2.56
C VAL A 43 6.86 -0.27 3.97
N GLY A 44 7.70 0.65 4.39
CA GLY A 44 8.14 0.69 5.78
C GLY A 44 6.95 0.95 6.69
N GLY A 45 6.99 0.37 7.91
CA GLY A 45 5.89 0.53 8.84
C GLY A 45 5.61 2.00 9.19
N GLU A 46 6.64 2.84 9.16
CA GLU A 46 6.49 4.28 9.42
C GLU A 46 5.86 5.04 8.26
N ASN A 47 5.75 4.42 7.10
CA ASN A 47 5.20 5.04 5.89
C ASN A 47 3.75 4.63 5.62
N ALA A 48 3.09 4.07 6.60
CA ALA A 48 1.69 3.67 6.51
C ALA A 48 0.95 4.07 7.79
N PRO A 49 -0.39 4.27 7.71
CA PRO A 49 -1.17 4.57 8.92
C PRO A 49 -1.09 3.43 9.92
N ARG A 50 -1.04 3.76 11.21
CA ARG A 50 -0.99 2.74 12.28
C ARG A 50 -2.29 1.96 12.37
N ASP A 51 -3.39 2.58 11.98
CA ASP A 51 -4.71 1.99 12.04
C ASP A 51 -5.19 1.45 10.69
N LEU A 52 -4.24 1.07 9.85
CA LEU A 52 -4.56 0.52 8.54
C LEU A 52 -5.21 -0.86 8.69
N HIS A 53 -6.35 -1.03 8.04
CA HIS A 53 -7.14 -2.27 8.10
C HIS A 53 -7.60 -2.71 6.73
N THR A 54 -7.88 -3.99 6.62
CA THR A 54 -8.53 -4.57 5.43
C THR A 54 -9.86 -3.86 5.18
N GLY A 55 -10.09 -3.48 3.93
CA GLY A 55 -11.29 -2.76 3.51
C GLY A 55 -11.13 -1.25 3.50
N ASP A 56 -10.04 -0.72 4.06
CA ASP A 56 -9.80 0.72 4.05
C ASP A 56 -9.56 1.22 2.63
N THR A 57 -10.13 2.38 2.32
CA THR A 57 -9.79 3.12 1.11
C THR A 57 -8.63 4.05 1.44
N VAL A 58 -7.56 3.95 0.69
CA VAL A 58 -6.32 4.67 0.96
C VAL A 58 -5.83 5.38 -0.29
N THR A 59 -4.86 6.28 -0.10
CA THR A 59 -4.10 6.87 -1.17
C THR A 59 -2.71 6.26 -1.17
N LEU A 60 -2.33 5.69 -2.30
CA LEU A 60 -1.00 5.12 -2.51
C LEU A 60 -0.16 6.16 -3.22
N HIS A 61 0.99 6.47 -2.64
CA HIS A 61 1.92 7.45 -3.19
C HIS A 61 3.04 6.71 -3.92
N PHE A 62 3.19 7.01 -5.20
CA PHE A 62 4.17 6.35 -6.06
C PHE A 62 5.34 7.29 -6.34
N LEU A 63 6.52 6.71 -6.40
CA LEU A 63 7.70 7.36 -6.90
C LEU A 63 8.43 6.36 -7.79
N MET A 64 8.62 6.73 -9.07
CA MET A 64 9.29 5.87 -10.05
C MET A 64 8.67 4.47 -10.15
N GLY A 65 7.34 4.42 -10.09
CA GLY A 65 6.60 3.16 -10.22
C GLY A 65 6.50 2.33 -8.95
N MET A 66 7.06 2.79 -7.84
CA MET A 66 7.03 2.07 -6.57
C MET A 66 6.19 2.83 -5.54
N VAL A 67 5.44 2.09 -4.74
CA VAL A 67 4.71 2.69 -3.62
C VAL A 67 5.71 3.02 -2.52
N THR A 68 5.75 4.30 -2.12
CA THR A 68 6.66 4.77 -1.08
C THR A 68 5.93 5.11 0.21
N GLN A 69 4.64 5.38 0.15
CA GLN A 69 3.86 5.79 1.32
C GLN A 69 2.39 5.50 1.09
N ILE A 70 1.68 5.22 2.16
CA ILE A 70 0.24 5.02 2.15
C ILE A 70 -0.38 5.99 3.16
N THR A 71 -1.42 6.71 2.74
CA THR A 71 -2.17 7.63 3.61
C THR A 71 -3.65 7.30 3.51
N LYS A 72 -4.39 7.66 4.56
CA LYS A 72 -5.84 7.53 4.57
C LYS A 72 -6.52 8.86 4.39
#